data_85dc6a25b992798380309da444f3b45c
#
_entry.id   85dc6a25b992798380309da444f3b45c
#
_cell.length_a   1.000
_cell.length_b   1.000
_cell.length_c   1.000
_cell.angle_alpha   90.00
_cell.angle_beta   90.00
_cell.angle_gamma   90.00
#
_symmetry.space_group_name_H-M   'P 1'
#
loop_
_entity.id
_entity.type
_entity.pdbx_description
1 polymer ?
#
loop_
_entity_poly.entity_id
_entity_poly.type
_entity_poly.pdbx_seq_one_letter_code
_entity_poly.pdbx_strand_id
1 'polypeptide(L)'
;MRIAHIAPPWISIPPRNYGGTEHVIATLVEEQIAQGHDVTLFAPEDAKTSATQIAFFPRSLFACDVPWQAHLKAYYHLHKSVDYLKEHVQDFDILHTHLSSAADMYLFPLTAALPLPQVTTLHGQFPFDRITTEWQGDADRYYMEWLSRIPLVAISEHARRFEQEKFPLNFIDVVYHGVDLKDFAPPSTAPEDFFLWVGRLTFEKGAHLAIEAARKAGVPLILAGILDQNIPDVQRYFQERIEPEIDGRQITYIGPVSPHERNDLLHRARGLLNPILWEEPFGMVMIEAMAAGCPVIAFRRGAAEEIIASGKVGFLVNNVAEMVESMQKIDTIDRTLVRRSIETHFSAQIMAENYTRVYKQAIRMKRNTKLFVPLAPARDQTSAGNLAEDRVLQ
;
A
#
# COMPACT_ATOMS: atom_id res chain seq x y z
N MET A 1 18.27 15.78 5.40
CA MET A 1 17.20 16.09 6.37
C MET A 1 17.18 15.00 7.42
N ARG A 2 16.71 15.32 8.61
CA ARG A 2 16.47 14.37 9.69
C ARG A 2 15.00 13.97 9.64
N ILE A 3 14.73 12.75 9.26
CA ILE A 3 13.39 12.25 8.92
C ILE A 3 12.98 11.20 9.94
N ALA A 4 11.81 11.36 10.55
CA ALA A 4 11.20 10.35 11.41
C ALA A 4 10.12 9.60 10.60
N HIS A 5 10.20 8.27 10.54
CA HIS A 5 9.15 7.42 10.00
C HIS A 5 8.46 6.64 11.12
N ILE A 6 7.14 6.76 11.26
CA ILE A 6 6.35 5.86 12.10
C ILE A 6 5.70 4.82 11.21
N ALA A 7 6.15 3.58 11.34
CA ALA A 7 5.62 2.45 10.59
C ALA A 7 4.55 1.69 11.39
N PRO A 8 3.55 1.05 10.71
CA PRO A 8 2.65 0.12 11.37
C PRO A 8 3.41 -1.05 12.02
N PRO A 9 3.04 -1.48 13.25
CA PRO A 9 3.80 -2.51 13.96
C PRO A 9 3.41 -3.95 13.61
N TRP A 10 2.57 -4.17 12.59
CA TRP A 10 1.96 -5.47 12.32
C TRP A 10 2.90 -6.48 11.69
N ILE A 11 3.68 -6.06 10.71
CA ILE A 11 4.57 -6.90 9.90
C ILE A 11 5.99 -6.35 10.01
N SER A 12 7.00 -7.22 9.93
CA SER A 12 8.42 -6.81 9.94
C SER A 12 8.76 -5.96 8.71
N ILE A 13 9.76 -5.10 8.85
CA ILE A 13 10.27 -4.22 7.78
C ILE A 13 11.72 -4.61 7.45
N PRO A 14 12.04 -5.09 6.24
CA PRO A 14 11.10 -5.52 5.20
C PRO A 14 10.29 -6.76 5.61
N PRO A 15 9.15 -7.03 4.94
CA PRO A 15 8.35 -8.21 5.21
C PRO A 15 9.07 -9.48 4.76
N ARG A 16 8.88 -10.58 5.49
CA ARG A 16 9.50 -11.87 5.12
C ARG A 16 8.86 -12.51 3.88
N ASN A 17 7.55 -12.40 3.75
CA ASN A 17 6.77 -12.98 2.65
C ASN A 17 5.84 -11.96 2.01
N TYR A 18 4.83 -11.48 2.73
CA TYR A 18 3.81 -10.55 2.25
C TYR A 18 3.75 -9.31 3.15
N GLY A 19 3.58 -8.13 2.53
CA GLY A 19 3.48 -6.85 3.20
C GLY A 19 3.83 -5.72 2.24
N GLY A 20 2.85 -5.26 1.44
CA GLY A 20 3.11 -4.23 0.42
C GLY A 20 3.56 -2.91 1.02
N THR A 21 2.87 -2.45 2.07
CA THR A 21 3.20 -1.21 2.77
C THR A 21 4.59 -1.28 3.41
N GLU A 22 4.89 -2.37 4.11
CA GLU A 22 6.16 -2.56 4.80
C GLU A 22 7.34 -2.68 3.83
N HIS A 23 7.11 -3.29 2.66
CA HIS A 23 8.10 -3.34 1.60
C HIS A 23 8.40 -1.94 1.03
N VAL A 24 7.37 -1.15 0.79
CA VAL A 24 7.52 0.24 0.34
C VAL A 24 8.24 1.10 1.38
N ILE A 25 7.90 0.95 2.67
CA ILE A 25 8.56 1.69 3.76
C ILE A 25 10.05 1.31 3.81
N ALA A 26 10.38 0.00 3.78
CA ALA A 26 11.76 -0.46 3.75
C ALA A 26 12.53 0.15 2.59
N THR A 27 12.00 0.03 1.37
CA THR A 27 12.61 0.56 0.15
C THR A 27 12.82 2.08 0.22
N LEU A 28 11.82 2.83 0.73
CA LEU A 28 11.91 4.28 0.86
C LEU A 28 12.97 4.70 1.88
N VAL A 29 12.98 4.06 3.05
CA VAL A 29 13.93 4.37 4.15
C VAL A 29 15.37 4.14 3.70
N GLU A 30 15.68 2.97 3.12
CA GLU A 30 17.02 2.65 2.66
C GLU A 30 17.49 3.59 1.54
N GLU A 31 16.61 3.95 0.61
CA GLU A 31 16.95 4.88 -0.46
C GLU A 31 17.17 6.30 0.05
N GLN A 32 16.38 6.75 1.03
CA GLN A 32 16.60 8.06 1.67
C GLN A 32 17.95 8.14 2.38
N ILE A 33 18.38 7.06 3.03
CA ILE A 33 19.71 6.97 3.64
C ILE A 33 20.78 7.03 2.55
N ALA A 34 20.60 6.29 1.45
CA ALA A 34 21.52 6.32 0.32
C ALA A 34 21.64 7.73 -0.32
N GLN A 35 20.56 8.52 -0.26
CA GLN A 35 20.54 9.93 -0.69
C GLN A 35 21.11 10.90 0.37
N GLY A 36 21.66 10.41 1.48
CA GLY A 36 22.32 11.21 2.52
C GLY A 36 21.36 11.87 3.52
N HIS A 37 20.16 11.33 3.69
CA HIS A 37 19.27 11.73 4.78
C HIS A 37 19.60 10.98 6.07
N ASP A 38 19.36 11.61 7.21
CA ASP A 38 19.42 11.01 8.54
C ASP A 38 18.00 10.51 8.86
N VAL A 39 17.82 9.19 8.90
CA VAL A 39 16.50 8.57 9.02
C VAL A 39 16.38 7.80 10.32
N THR A 40 15.32 8.09 11.07
CA THR A 40 14.91 7.32 12.24
C THR A 40 13.62 6.57 11.92
N LEU A 41 13.64 5.24 12.10
CA LEU A 41 12.49 4.37 11.88
C LEU A 41 11.92 3.88 13.22
N PHE A 42 10.68 4.25 13.51
CA PHE A 42 9.90 3.68 14.61
C PHE A 42 9.21 2.41 14.11
N ALA A 43 9.76 1.26 14.48
CA ALA A 43 9.29 -0.06 14.08
C ALA A 43 9.65 -1.10 15.15
N PRO A 44 9.01 -2.29 15.18
CA PRO A 44 9.44 -3.40 16.03
C PRO A 44 10.90 -3.78 15.80
N GLU A 45 11.55 -4.34 16.82
CA GLU A 45 13.01 -4.63 16.84
C GLU A 45 13.44 -5.65 15.76
N ASP A 46 12.51 -6.47 15.27
CA ASP A 46 12.76 -7.41 14.17
C ASP A 46 12.82 -6.75 12.78
N ALA A 47 12.70 -5.44 12.68
CA ALA A 47 12.97 -4.71 11.44
C ALA A 47 14.46 -4.79 11.09
N LYS A 48 14.72 -4.87 9.77
CA LYS A 48 16.09 -4.86 9.22
C LYS A 48 16.26 -3.59 8.40
N THR A 49 16.96 -2.63 8.96
CA THR A 49 17.16 -1.31 8.37
C THR A 49 18.52 -0.74 8.70
N SER A 50 19.03 0.12 7.83
CA SER A 50 20.22 0.95 8.08
C SER A 50 19.91 2.24 8.83
N ALA A 51 18.61 2.55 9.04
CA ALA A 51 18.16 3.70 9.81
C ALA A 51 18.45 3.56 11.30
N THR A 52 18.49 4.68 12.02
CA THR A 52 18.38 4.64 13.48
C THR A 52 17.02 4.06 13.85
N GLN A 53 17.02 2.91 14.53
CA GLN A 53 15.79 2.22 14.89
C GLN A 53 15.37 2.52 16.33
N ILE A 54 14.08 2.83 16.52
CA ILE A 54 13.44 2.96 17.82
C ILE A 54 12.30 1.96 17.90
N ALA A 55 12.40 1.01 18.82
CA ALA A 55 11.47 -0.10 18.97
C ALA A 55 10.81 -0.11 20.34
N PHE A 56 9.52 -0.50 20.37
CA PHE A 56 8.72 -0.68 21.59
C PHE A 56 8.18 -2.11 21.71
N PHE A 57 8.44 -2.94 20.71
CA PHE A 57 8.17 -4.38 20.69
C PHE A 57 9.38 -5.13 20.15
N PRO A 58 9.71 -6.31 20.72
CA PRO A 58 10.85 -7.12 20.24
C PRO A 58 10.60 -7.76 18.88
N ARG A 59 9.32 -7.95 18.49
CA ARG A 59 8.93 -8.48 17.19
C ARG A 59 7.63 -7.84 16.72
N SER A 60 7.43 -7.83 15.42
CA SER A 60 6.18 -7.45 14.78
C SER A 60 4.99 -8.25 15.33
N LEU A 61 3.83 -7.62 15.39
CA LEU A 61 2.67 -8.17 16.11
C LEU A 61 2.20 -9.50 15.52
N PHE A 62 2.20 -9.66 14.20
CA PHE A 62 1.86 -10.94 13.57
C PHE A 62 2.91 -12.04 13.82
N ALA A 63 4.17 -11.69 13.99
CA ALA A 63 5.20 -12.65 14.40
C ALA A 63 5.06 -13.10 15.87
N CYS A 64 4.15 -12.48 16.62
CA CYS A 64 3.76 -12.84 17.99
C CYS A 64 2.33 -13.38 18.07
N ASP A 65 1.74 -13.82 16.95
CA ASP A 65 0.36 -14.33 16.85
C ASP A 65 -0.72 -13.38 17.39
N VAL A 66 -0.44 -12.06 17.35
CA VAL A 66 -1.38 -11.04 17.76
C VAL A 66 -2.40 -10.82 16.64
N PRO A 67 -3.70 -11.02 16.89
CA PRO A 67 -4.70 -10.81 15.87
C PRO A 67 -4.80 -9.32 15.52
N TRP A 68 -5.03 -9.01 14.25
CA TRP A 68 -5.06 -7.62 13.77
C TRP A 68 -6.14 -6.74 14.44
N GLN A 69 -7.19 -7.35 15.02
CA GLN A 69 -8.21 -6.66 15.80
C GLN A 69 -7.69 -6.14 17.16
N ALA A 70 -6.51 -6.56 17.59
CA ALA A 70 -5.90 -6.09 18.84
C ALA A 70 -5.30 -4.68 18.69
N HIS A 71 -6.11 -3.71 18.26
CA HIS A 71 -5.72 -2.34 17.95
C HIS A 71 -5.00 -1.62 19.10
N LEU A 72 -5.32 -1.95 20.37
CA LEU A 72 -4.65 -1.31 21.52
C LEU A 72 -3.13 -1.60 21.57
N LYS A 73 -2.68 -2.74 21.03
CA LYS A 73 -1.24 -3.00 20.92
C LYS A 73 -0.58 -2.11 19.86
N ALA A 74 -1.23 -1.97 18.69
CA ALA A 74 -0.78 -1.02 17.69
C ALA A 74 -0.79 0.42 18.23
N TYR A 75 -1.88 0.82 18.90
CA TYR A 75 -1.99 2.12 19.55
C TYR A 75 -0.84 2.38 20.53
N TYR A 76 -0.45 1.39 21.34
CA TYR A 76 0.69 1.54 22.27
C TYR A 76 1.98 1.89 21.51
N HIS A 77 2.28 1.21 20.40
CA HIS A 77 3.43 1.53 19.56
C HIS A 77 3.37 2.96 19.02
N LEU A 78 2.22 3.35 18.45
CA LEU A 78 2.01 4.68 17.89
C LEU A 78 2.13 5.78 18.96
N HIS A 79 1.52 5.54 20.13
CA HIS A 79 1.58 6.47 21.27
C HIS A 79 3.02 6.67 21.76
N LYS A 80 3.76 5.58 21.96
CA LYS A 80 5.15 5.65 22.41
C LYS A 80 6.06 6.33 21.40
N SER A 81 5.82 6.11 20.10
CA SER A 81 6.53 6.81 19.02
C SER A 81 6.30 8.31 19.09
N VAL A 82 5.04 8.72 19.29
CA VAL A 82 4.70 10.14 19.39
C VAL A 82 5.22 10.77 20.68
N ASP A 83 5.22 10.06 21.82
CA ASP A 83 5.81 10.55 23.06
C ASP A 83 7.32 10.78 22.91
N TYR A 84 8.03 9.85 22.28
CA TYR A 84 9.44 10.05 21.96
C TYR A 84 9.66 11.31 21.11
N LEU A 85 8.84 11.50 20.06
CA LEU A 85 8.93 12.67 19.20
C LEU A 85 8.64 13.98 19.91
N LYS A 86 7.76 14.00 20.94
CA LYS A 86 7.51 15.20 21.77
C LYS A 86 8.76 15.63 22.54
N GLU A 87 9.49 14.65 23.07
CA GLU A 87 10.72 14.91 23.85
C GLU A 87 11.90 15.29 22.94
N HIS A 88 11.88 14.86 21.66
CA HIS A 88 12.99 14.99 20.72
C HIS A 88 12.63 15.81 19.47
N VAL A 89 11.69 16.74 19.58
CA VAL A 89 11.20 17.55 18.43
C VAL A 89 12.34 18.24 17.66
N GLN A 90 13.39 18.67 18.37
CA GLN A 90 14.52 19.41 17.77
C GLN A 90 15.44 18.51 16.93
N ASP A 91 15.32 17.18 17.08
CA ASP A 91 16.17 16.22 16.38
C ASP A 91 15.64 15.89 14.99
N PHE A 92 14.43 16.36 14.63
CA PHE A 92 13.76 16.04 13.39
C PHE A 92 13.36 17.29 12.60
N ASP A 93 13.43 17.19 11.28
CA ASP A 93 12.96 18.21 10.35
C ASP A 93 11.53 17.91 9.87
N ILE A 94 11.16 16.63 9.79
CA ILE A 94 9.87 16.15 9.26
C ILE A 94 9.47 14.80 9.89
N LEU A 95 8.17 14.62 10.12
CA LEU A 95 7.54 13.35 10.44
C LEU A 95 6.81 12.80 9.23
N HIS A 96 7.08 11.54 8.86
CA HIS A 96 6.33 10.80 7.87
C HIS A 96 5.62 9.62 8.54
N THR A 97 4.30 9.61 8.44
CA THR A 97 3.45 8.52 8.96
C THR A 97 2.83 7.75 7.80
N HIS A 98 2.48 6.50 8.05
CA HIS A 98 1.92 5.60 7.05
C HIS A 98 0.56 5.10 7.50
N LEU A 99 -0.44 5.22 6.64
CA LEU A 99 -1.82 4.85 6.90
C LEU A 99 -2.23 3.72 5.98
N SER A 100 -2.41 2.52 6.53
CA SER A 100 -2.76 1.31 5.79
C SER A 100 -3.92 0.53 6.43
N SER A 101 -4.28 0.85 7.67
CA SER A 101 -5.30 0.15 8.44
C SER A 101 -6.06 1.07 9.39
N ALA A 102 -7.19 0.60 9.94
CA ALA A 102 -7.95 1.33 10.94
C ALA A 102 -7.12 1.68 12.19
N ALA A 103 -6.20 0.80 12.60
CA ALA A 103 -5.33 1.06 13.74
C ALA A 103 -4.41 2.27 13.55
N ASP A 104 -3.99 2.56 12.32
CA ASP A 104 -3.11 3.69 12.02
C ASP A 104 -3.85 5.04 12.15
N MET A 105 -5.18 5.03 12.14
CA MET A 105 -6.01 6.23 12.33
C MET A 105 -5.77 6.91 13.70
N TYR A 106 -5.30 6.17 14.71
CA TYR A 106 -4.91 6.75 15.99
C TYR A 106 -3.75 7.74 15.90
N LEU A 107 -2.96 7.73 14.83
CA LEU A 107 -1.90 8.71 14.60
C LEU A 107 -2.44 10.14 14.52
N PHE A 108 -3.63 10.36 13.94
CA PHE A 108 -4.16 11.70 13.71
C PHE A 108 -4.35 12.50 15.02
N PRO A 109 -5.10 12.02 16.02
CA PRO A 109 -5.21 12.73 17.28
C PRO A 109 -3.88 12.79 18.04
N LEU A 110 -3.02 11.78 17.92
CA LEU A 110 -1.74 11.75 18.61
C LEU A 110 -0.75 12.78 18.07
N THR A 111 -0.71 12.96 16.74
CA THR A 111 0.24 13.88 16.08
C THR A 111 -0.29 15.30 15.92
N ALA A 112 -1.60 15.53 16.13
CA ALA A 112 -2.25 16.82 15.88
C ALA A 112 -1.59 18.00 16.62
N ALA A 113 -1.08 17.77 17.84
CA ALA A 113 -0.42 18.79 18.67
C ALA A 113 1.11 18.84 18.49
N LEU A 114 1.70 17.99 17.66
CA LEU A 114 3.16 18.03 17.44
C LEU A 114 3.56 19.30 16.69
N PRO A 115 4.55 20.05 17.17
CA PRO A 115 5.06 21.23 16.47
C PRO A 115 5.98 20.87 15.31
N LEU A 116 6.04 19.60 14.93
CA LEU A 116 6.85 19.07 13.82
C LEU A 116 6.07 19.12 12.49
N PRO A 117 6.68 19.54 11.37
CA PRO A 117 6.11 19.32 10.06
C PRO A 117 5.83 17.84 9.83
N GLN A 118 4.71 17.50 9.18
CA GLN A 118 4.33 16.10 8.97
C GLN A 118 3.66 15.88 7.63
N VAL A 119 3.79 14.66 7.13
CA VAL A 119 3.05 14.13 5.99
C VAL A 119 2.57 12.71 6.32
N THR A 120 1.47 12.30 5.74
CA THR A 120 0.95 10.93 5.89
C THR A 120 0.72 10.34 4.50
N THR A 121 1.32 9.19 4.22
CA THR A 121 1.02 8.44 3.00
C THR A 121 -0.19 7.54 3.23
N LEU A 122 -1.18 7.68 2.36
CA LEU A 122 -2.37 6.82 2.32
C LEU A 122 -2.10 5.62 1.41
N HIS A 123 -1.86 4.44 2.01
CA HIS A 123 -1.53 3.21 1.27
C HIS A 123 -2.74 2.37 0.86
N GLY A 124 -3.90 2.62 1.44
CA GLY A 124 -5.14 1.89 1.20
C GLY A 124 -6.30 2.82 0.88
N GLN A 125 -7.49 2.26 0.83
CA GLN A 125 -8.73 3.00 0.58
C GLN A 125 -9.61 3.02 1.82
N PHE A 126 -10.28 4.15 2.05
CA PHE A 126 -11.35 4.24 3.05
C PHE A 126 -12.62 3.49 2.58
N PRO A 127 -13.42 2.95 3.49
CA PRO A 127 -13.22 2.92 4.94
C PRO A 127 -12.25 1.81 5.37
N PHE A 128 -11.50 2.04 6.45
CA PHE A 128 -10.61 1.03 7.05
C PHE A 128 -11.31 0.17 8.11
N ASP A 129 -12.34 0.68 8.78
CA ASP A 129 -13.03 0.02 9.90
C ASP A 129 -14.04 -1.05 9.46
N ARG A 130 -13.67 -1.87 8.49
CA ARG A 130 -14.48 -2.99 8.00
C ARG A 130 -14.37 -4.18 8.94
N ILE A 131 -15.48 -4.53 9.60
CA ILE A 131 -15.52 -5.66 10.54
C ILE A 131 -16.04 -6.93 9.84
N THR A 132 -17.06 -6.80 9.00
CA THR A 132 -17.63 -7.91 8.22
C THR A 132 -17.91 -7.46 6.78
N THR A 133 -18.27 -8.41 5.92
CA THR A 133 -18.72 -8.10 4.55
C THR A 133 -20.03 -7.31 4.51
N GLU A 134 -20.87 -7.46 5.54
CA GLU A 134 -22.16 -6.77 5.63
C GLU A 134 -22.03 -5.37 6.23
N TRP A 135 -21.13 -5.19 7.21
CA TRP A 135 -20.88 -3.90 7.84
C TRP A 135 -19.59 -3.29 7.30
N GLN A 136 -19.72 -2.18 6.61
CA GLN A 136 -18.56 -1.51 6.01
C GLN A 136 -17.95 -0.41 6.90
N GLY A 137 -18.57 -0.14 8.03
CA GLY A 137 -18.10 0.88 8.95
C GLY A 137 -18.26 2.31 8.43
N ASP A 138 -18.36 3.21 9.36
CA ASP A 138 -18.37 4.66 9.10
C ASP A 138 -17.57 5.45 10.14
N ALA A 139 -16.88 4.75 11.05
CA ALA A 139 -16.08 5.38 12.11
C ALA A 139 -15.01 6.30 11.55
N ASP A 140 -14.48 6.00 10.38
CA ASP A 140 -13.49 6.83 9.69
C ASP A 140 -13.98 8.26 9.47
N ARG A 141 -15.29 8.49 9.33
CA ARG A 141 -15.88 9.83 9.19
C ARG A 141 -15.55 10.77 10.34
N TYR A 142 -15.49 10.23 11.54
CA TYR A 142 -15.19 11.02 12.73
C TYR A 142 -13.75 11.54 12.73
N TYR A 143 -12.88 10.95 11.92
CA TYR A 143 -11.50 11.38 11.75
C TYR A 143 -11.28 12.36 10.60
N MET A 144 -12.29 12.59 9.75
CA MET A 144 -12.17 13.44 8.55
C MET A 144 -11.80 14.88 8.91
N GLU A 145 -12.17 15.37 10.10
CA GLU A 145 -11.77 16.69 10.57
C GLU A 145 -10.26 16.82 10.72
N TRP A 146 -9.60 15.79 11.26
CA TRP A 146 -8.13 15.75 11.38
C TRP A 146 -7.46 15.50 10.05
N LEU A 147 -7.99 14.57 9.26
CA LEU A 147 -7.50 14.25 7.91
C LEU A 147 -7.48 15.47 6.99
N SER A 148 -8.51 16.33 7.06
CA SER A 148 -8.55 17.55 6.27
C SER A 148 -7.46 18.56 6.64
N ARG A 149 -6.87 18.44 7.82
CA ARG A 149 -5.78 19.32 8.32
C ARG A 149 -4.39 18.73 8.10
N ILE A 150 -4.29 17.42 7.90
CA ILE A 150 -3.01 16.73 7.76
C ILE A 150 -2.65 16.64 6.27
N PRO A 151 -1.43 17.03 5.88
CA PRO A 151 -0.97 16.85 4.52
C PRO A 151 -0.86 15.37 4.17
N LEU A 152 -1.73 14.90 3.28
CA LEU A 152 -1.76 13.54 2.77
C LEU A 152 -0.97 13.44 1.46
N VAL A 153 -0.37 12.28 1.25
CA VAL A 153 0.25 11.88 0.00
C VAL A 153 -0.48 10.65 -0.52
N ALA A 154 -1.00 10.76 -1.73
CA ALA A 154 -1.59 9.62 -2.43
C ALA A 154 -0.52 8.83 -3.17
N ILE A 155 -0.79 7.55 -3.40
CA ILE A 155 0.13 6.63 -4.05
C ILE A 155 -0.13 6.47 -5.55
N SER A 156 -1.21 7.07 -6.05
CA SER A 156 -1.54 7.22 -7.48
C SER A 156 -2.52 8.37 -7.68
N GLU A 157 -2.64 8.87 -8.89
CA GLU A 157 -3.66 9.86 -9.26
C GLU A 157 -5.06 9.26 -9.16
N HIS A 158 -5.21 7.97 -9.49
CA HIS A 158 -6.46 7.24 -9.31
C HIS A 158 -6.86 7.22 -7.83
N ALA A 159 -5.97 6.79 -6.93
CA ALA A 159 -6.24 6.73 -5.50
C ALA A 159 -6.61 8.12 -4.95
N ARG A 160 -5.90 9.18 -5.35
CA ARG A 160 -6.23 10.56 -4.97
C ARG A 160 -7.65 10.94 -5.37
N ARG A 161 -8.00 10.77 -6.65
CA ARG A 161 -9.34 11.13 -7.17
C ARG A 161 -10.43 10.32 -6.51
N PHE A 162 -10.25 9.00 -6.42
CA PHE A 162 -11.20 8.06 -5.84
C PHE A 162 -11.58 8.42 -4.39
N GLU A 163 -10.61 8.86 -3.59
CA GLU A 163 -10.86 9.27 -2.22
C GLU A 163 -11.40 10.69 -2.10
N GLN A 164 -10.95 11.63 -2.94
CA GLN A 164 -11.45 13.01 -2.95
C GLN A 164 -12.90 13.15 -3.42
N GLU A 165 -13.41 12.22 -4.22
CA GLU A 165 -14.83 12.15 -4.59
C GLU A 165 -15.72 11.85 -3.39
N LYS A 166 -15.18 11.17 -2.35
CA LYS A 166 -15.94 10.77 -1.16
C LYS A 166 -15.72 11.70 0.02
N PHE A 167 -14.51 12.22 0.18
CA PHE A 167 -14.07 12.93 1.38
C PHE A 167 -13.23 14.17 1.03
N PRO A 168 -13.36 15.28 1.81
CA PRO A 168 -12.57 16.50 1.63
C PRO A 168 -11.14 16.35 2.14
N LEU A 169 -10.37 15.42 1.58
CA LEU A 169 -9.02 15.10 2.02
C LEU A 169 -7.99 16.10 1.48
N ASN A 170 -6.99 16.43 2.31
CA ASN A 170 -5.93 17.37 1.98
C ASN A 170 -4.72 16.65 1.34
N PHE A 171 -4.90 16.12 0.14
CA PHE A 171 -3.75 15.61 -0.62
C PHE A 171 -2.91 16.77 -1.14
N ILE A 172 -1.66 16.81 -0.72
CA ILE A 172 -0.69 17.83 -1.15
C ILE A 172 0.10 17.38 -2.38
N ASP A 173 0.22 16.08 -2.61
CA ASP A 173 0.92 15.51 -3.77
C ASP A 173 0.54 14.05 -4.01
N VAL A 174 1.03 13.51 -5.12
CA VAL A 174 1.03 12.07 -5.44
C VAL A 174 2.47 11.60 -5.55
N VAL A 175 2.81 10.51 -4.85
CA VAL A 175 4.11 9.86 -4.97
C VAL A 175 3.89 8.38 -5.24
N TYR A 176 4.18 7.96 -6.46
CA TYR A 176 4.13 6.55 -6.86
C TYR A 176 5.11 5.73 -6.04
N HIS A 177 4.72 4.51 -5.70
CA HIS A 177 5.63 3.55 -5.10
C HIS A 177 6.74 3.18 -6.07
N GLY A 178 7.89 2.84 -5.50
CA GLY A 178 9.06 2.42 -6.25
C GLY A 178 9.58 1.07 -5.80
N VAL A 179 10.38 0.44 -6.65
CA VAL A 179 11.10 -0.81 -6.36
C VAL A 179 12.62 -0.57 -6.41
N ASP A 180 13.38 -1.28 -5.59
CA ASP A 180 14.84 -1.31 -5.73
C ASP A 180 15.19 -2.22 -6.92
N LEU A 181 15.75 -1.62 -7.94
CA LEU A 181 16.09 -2.32 -9.18
C LEU A 181 17.21 -3.38 -8.99
N LYS A 182 17.96 -3.31 -7.89
CA LYS A 182 18.98 -4.30 -7.54
C LYS A 182 18.40 -5.66 -7.19
N ASP A 183 17.13 -5.70 -6.77
CA ASP A 183 16.43 -6.93 -6.43
C ASP A 183 16.01 -7.74 -7.67
N PHE A 184 16.15 -7.16 -8.87
CA PHE A 184 15.67 -7.75 -10.12
C PHE A 184 16.80 -7.96 -11.11
N ALA A 185 16.94 -9.20 -11.59
CA ALA A 185 17.87 -9.52 -12.67
C ALA A 185 17.56 -8.71 -13.95
N PRO A 186 18.54 -8.50 -14.82
CA PRO A 186 18.31 -7.94 -16.15
C PRO A 186 17.24 -8.75 -16.91
N PRO A 187 16.44 -8.12 -17.80
CA PRO A 187 15.37 -8.81 -18.52
C PRO A 187 15.84 -10.06 -19.24
N SER A 188 15.09 -11.17 -19.12
CA SER A 188 15.35 -12.38 -19.90
C SER A 188 15.02 -12.16 -21.36
N THR A 189 15.88 -12.61 -22.25
CA THR A 189 15.63 -12.61 -23.72
C THR A 189 14.85 -13.84 -24.17
N ALA A 190 14.77 -14.88 -23.34
CA ALA A 190 14.07 -16.14 -23.62
C ALA A 190 13.26 -16.55 -22.37
N PRO A 191 12.07 -15.98 -22.15
CA PRO A 191 11.21 -16.41 -21.06
C PRO A 191 10.75 -17.85 -21.26
N GLU A 192 10.41 -18.52 -20.16
CA GLU A 192 9.78 -19.84 -20.19
C GLU A 192 8.31 -19.71 -20.64
N ASP A 193 7.75 -20.80 -21.13
CA ASP A 193 6.40 -20.82 -21.67
C ASP A 193 5.33 -20.99 -20.57
N PHE A 194 5.28 -20.05 -19.61
CA PHE A 194 4.20 -19.97 -18.63
C PHE A 194 3.83 -18.52 -18.33
N PHE A 195 2.56 -18.33 -17.98
CA PHE A 195 2.09 -17.09 -17.39
C PHE A 195 2.09 -17.21 -15.86
N LEU A 196 2.21 -16.08 -15.19
CA LEU A 196 2.23 -16.01 -13.74
C LEU A 196 1.05 -15.17 -13.23
N TRP A 197 0.44 -15.61 -12.14
CA TRP A 197 -0.42 -14.80 -11.30
C TRP A 197 0.15 -14.75 -9.88
N VAL A 198 0.20 -13.56 -9.27
CA VAL A 198 0.74 -13.36 -7.91
C VAL A 198 -0.22 -12.53 -7.08
N GLY A 199 -0.61 -13.02 -5.90
CA GLY A 199 -1.48 -12.26 -5.00
C GLY A 199 -2.03 -13.04 -3.83
N ARG A 200 -2.88 -12.38 -3.03
CA ARG A 200 -3.73 -13.08 -2.07
C ARG A 200 -4.84 -13.81 -2.85
N LEU A 201 -5.16 -15.02 -2.40
CA LEU A 201 -6.24 -15.81 -3.01
C LEU A 201 -7.62 -15.33 -2.54
N THR A 202 -7.93 -14.07 -2.86
CA THR A 202 -9.22 -13.45 -2.59
C THR A 202 -9.95 -13.22 -3.92
N PHE A 203 -11.29 -13.19 -3.87
CA PHE A 203 -12.12 -13.08 -5.07
C PHE A 203 -11.75 -11.86 -5.93
N GLU A 204 -11.55 -10.70 -5.28
CA GLU A 204 -11.23 -9.45 -5.94
C GLU A 204 -9.87 -9.42 -6.64
N LYS A 205 -8.95 -10.33 -6.28
CA LYS A 205 -7.64 -10.46 -6.97
C LYS A 205 -7.71 -11.28 -8.25
N GLY A 206 -8.84 -11.95 -8.51
CA GLY A 206 -9.17 -12.49 -9.81
C GLY A 206 -8.39 -13.72 -10.27
N ALA A 207 -7.82 -14.54 -9.35
CA ALA A 207 -7.11 -15.76 -9.73
C ALA A 207 -7.95 -16.68 -10.64
N HIS A 208 -9.26 -16.81 -10.37
CA HIS A 208 -10.18 -17.59 -11.21
C HIS A 208 -10.29 -17.07 -12.65
N LEU A 209 -10.15 -15.76 -12.86
CA LEU A 209 -10.17 -15.17 -14.21
C LEU A 209 -8.84 -15.40 -14.94
N ALA A 210 -7.72 -15.39 -14.20
CA ALA A 210 -6.43 -15.77 -14.77
C ALA A 210 -6.43 -17.24 -15.22
N ILE A 211 -7.03 -18.13 -14.41
CA ILE A 211 -7.22 -19.56 -14.76
C ILE A 211 -8.08 -19.68 -16.00
N GLU A 212 -9.24 -19.02 -16.05
CA GLU A 212 -10.13 -19.02 -17.21
C GLU A 212 -9.41 -18.56 -18.48
N ALA A 213 -8.62 -17.50 -18.40
CA ALA A 213 -7.83 -16.99 -19.52
C ALA A 213 -6.80 -18.01 -19.98
N ALA A 214 -6.04 -18.62 -19.07
CA ALA A 214 -5.02 -19.61 -19.36
C ALA A 214 -5.63 -20.88 -20.00
N ARG A 215 -6.77 -21.36 -19.48
CA ARG A 215 -7.52 -22.48 -20.06
C ARG A 215 -7.94 -22.19 -21.50
N LYS A 216 -8.55 -21.04 -21.75
CA LYS A 216 -8.98 -20.64 -23.09
C LYS A 216 -7.82 -20.45 -24.07
N ALA A 217 -6.69 -19.94 -23.58
CA ALA A 217 -5.49 -19.74 -24.39
C ALA A 217 -4.67 -21.03 -24.60
N GLY A 218 -4.93 -22.10 -23.83
CA GLY A 218 -4.19 -23.35 -23.90
C GLY A 218 -2.75 -23.27 -23.40
N VAL A 219 -2.45 -22.35 -22.46
CA VAL A 219 -1.08 -22.07 -21.97
C VAL A 219 -0.92 -22.39 -20.48
N PRO A 220 0.30 -22.73 -20.01
CA PRO A 220 0.56 -22.95 -18.60
C PRO A 220 0.40 -21.67 -17.76
N LEU A 221 -0.17 -21.83 -16.56
CA LEU A 221 -0.30 -20.78 -15.56
C LEU A 221 0.20 -21.27 -14.19
N ILE A 222 1.09 -20.49 -13.60
CA ILE A 222 1.51 -20.69 -12.21
C ILE A 222 0.78 -19.66 -11.34
N LEU A 223 0.13 -20.13 -10.27
CA LEU A 223 -0.47 -19.31 -9.23
C LEU A 223 0.48 -19.30 -8.03
N ALA A 224 1.01 -18.14 -7.67
CA ALA A 224 1.83 -17.93 -6.49
C ALA A 224 1.09 -17.00 -5.53
N GLY A 225 0.70 -17.49 -4.34
CA GLY A 225 -0.09 -16.64 -3.48
C GLY A 225 -0.45 -17.22 -2.13
N ILE A 226 -0.91 -16.33 -1.26
CA ILE A 226 -1.30 -16.67 0.11
C ILE A 226 -2.77 -17.01 0.16
N LEU A 227 -3.05 -18.19 0.72
CA LEU A 227 -4.36 -18.61 1.17
C LEU A 227 -4.47 -18.32 2.67
N ASP A 228 -5.27 -17.31 3.06
CA ASP A 228 -5.55 -17.07 4.47
C ASP A 228 -6.56 -18.08 4.98
N GLN A 229 -6.06 -19.03 5.74
CA GLN A 229 -6.88 -20.12 6.31
C GLN A 229 -7.80 -19.66 7.46
N ASN A 230 -7.63 -18.45 7.96
CA ASN A 230 -8.45 -17.92 9.05
C ASN A 230 -9.68 -17.14 8.57
N ILE A 231 -9.79 -16.90 7.25
CA ILE A 231 -10.91 -16.17 6.65
C ILE A 231 -11.81 -17.15 5.90
N PRO A 232 -13.03 -17.48 6.42
CA PRO A 232 -13.92 -18.48 5.82
C PRO A 232 -14.27 -18.22 4.35
N ASP A 233 -14.49 -16.97 3.97
CA ASP A 233 -14.84 -16.61 2.58
C ASP A 233 -13.67 -16.84 1.63
N VAL A 234 -12.43 -16.62 2.08
CA VAL A 234 -11.23 -16.90 1.30
C VAL A 234 -11.05 -18.40 1.09
N GLN A 235 -11.29 -19.20 2.13
CA GLN A 235 -11.26 -20.67 2.03
C GLN A 235 -12.33 -21.18 1.06
N ARG A 236 -13.57 -20.70 1.20
CA ARG A 236 -14.68 -21.10 0.31
C ARG A 236 -14.35 -20.74 -1.15
N TYR A 237 -13.88 -19.53 -1.41
CA TYR A 237 -13.47 -19.13 -2.73
C TYR A 237 -12.39 -20.04 -3.32
N PHE A 238 -11.38 -20.39 -2.52
CA PHE A 238 -10.34 -21.32 -2.96
C PHE A 238 -10.89 -22.68 -3.31
N GLN A 239 -11.66 -23.29 -2.41
CA GLN A 239 -12.22 -24.63 -2.57
C GLN A 239 -13.21 -24.74 -3.73
N GLU A 240 -14.02 -23.72 -3.98
CA GLU A 240 -15.05 -23.74 -5.00
C GLU A 240 -14.56 -23.29 -6.39
N ARG A 241 -13.58 -22.40 -6.44
CA ARG A 241 -13.21 -21.71 -7.69
C ARG A 241 -11.77 -21.90 -8.14
N ILE A 242 -10.87 -22.31 -7.28
CA ILE A 242 -9.43 -22.43 -7.59
C ILE A 242 -8.97 -23.88 -7.54
N GLU A 243 -9.19 -24.57 -6.42
CA GLU A 243 -8.71 -25.91 -6.19
C GLU A 243 -9.16 -26.93 -7.27
N PRO A 244 -10.43 -26.93 -7.73
CA PRO A 244 -10.88 -27.86 -8.78
C PRO A 244 -10.17 -27.68 -10.15
N GLU A 245 -9.58 -26.50 -10.38
CA GLU A 245 -8.90 -26.18 -11.63
C GLU A 245 -7.40 -26.53 -11.62
N ILE A 246 -6.83 -26.85 -10.45
CA ILE A 246 -5.41 -27.21 -10.30
C ILE A 246 -5.21 -28.64 -10.78
N ASP A 247 -4.55 -28.82 -11.91
CA ASP A 247 -4.25 -30.13 -12.48
C ASP A 247 -2.76 -30.51 -12.43
N GLY A 248 -1.92 -29.60 -11.94
CA GLY A 248 -0.48 -29.80 -11.85
C GLY A 248 0.26 -29.85 -13.19
N ARG A 249 -0.40 -29.51 -14.29
CA ARG A 249 0.15 -29.51 -15.66
C ARG A 249 -0.05 -28.14 -16.32
N GLN A 250 -1.28 -27.76 -16.60
CA GLN A 250 -1.59 -26.45 -17.15
C GLN A 250 -1.77 -25.41 -16.07
N ILE A 251 -2.46 -25.75 -14.98
CA ILE A 251 -2.68 -24.87 -13.84
C ILE A 251 -1.96 -25.44 -12.61
N THR A 252 -1.00 -24.70 -12.10
CA THR A 252 -0.19 -25.09 -10.94
C THR A 252 -0.31 -24.05 -9.84
N TYR A 253 -0.63 -24.47 -8.64
CA TYR A 253 -0.58 -23.62 -7.44
C TYR A 253 0.63 -24.02 -6.59
N ILE A 254 1.52 -23.05 -6.30
CA ILE A 254 2.79 -23.29 -5.58
C ILE A 254 2.78 -22.71 -4.16
N GLY A 255 1.66 -22.12 -3.71
CA GLY A 255 1.58 -21.50 -2.40
C GLY A 255 2.24 -20.12 -2.33
N PRO A 256 2.47 -19.61 -1.09
CA PRO A 256 3.19 -18.37 -0.88
C PRO A 256 4.67 -18.51 -1.27
N VAL A 257 5.21 -17.47 -1.86
CA VAL A 257 6.62 -17.40 -2.28
C VAL A 257 7.34 -16.26 -1.57
N SER A 258 8.63 -16.42 -1.32
CA SER A 258 9.48 -15.33 -0.83
C SER A 258 9.66 -14.24 -1.90
N PRO A 259 10.09 -13.02 -1.55
CA PRO A 259 10.40 -11.98 -2.53
C PRO A 259 11.42 -12.44 -3.60
N HIS A 260 12.43 -13.19 -3.22
CA HIS A 260 13.42 -13.71 -4.17
C HIS A 260 12.82 -14.71 -5.15
N GLU A 261 12.04 -15.69 -4.67
CA GLU A 261 11.35 -16.67 -5.53
C GLU A 261 10.34 -15.99 -6.45
N ARG A 262 9.59 -14.98 -5.94
CA ARG A 262 8.68 -14.19 -6.76
C ARG A 262 9.43 -13.48 -7.88
N ASN A 263 10.55 -12.82 -7.57
CA ASN A 263 11.31 -12.08 -8.57
C ASN A 263 11.93 -13.02 -9.63
N ASP A 264 12.37 -14.22 -9.22
CA ASP A 264 12.82 -15.26 -10.16
C ASP A 264 11.68 -15.75 -11.08
N LEU A 265 10.51 -16.03 -10.52
CA LEU A 265 9.34 -16.41 -11.31
C LEU A 265 8.94 -15.30 -12.31
N LEU A 266 8.92 -14.04 -11.87
CA LEU A 266 8.63 -12.90 -12.74
C LEU A 266 9.67 -12.76 -13.86
N HIS A 267 10.94 -12.97 -13.55
CA HIS A 267 12.01 -12.92 -14.55
C HIS A 267 11.83 -13.99 -15.65
N ARG A 268 11.43 -15.20 -15.26
CA ARG A 268 11.23 -16.34 -16.17
C ARG A 268 9.87 -16.34 -16.88
N ALA A 269 8.83 -15.78 -16.27
CA ALA A 269 7.49 -15.80 -16.81
C ALA A 269 7.40 -15.09 -18.18
N ARG A 270 6.56 -15.62 -19.06
CA ARG A 270 6.21 -15.01 -20.33
C ARG A 270 5.45 -13.70 -20.14
N GLY A 271 4.57 -13.63 -19.13
CA GLY A 271 3.85 -12.44 -18.71
C GLY A 271 3.14 -12.64 -17.38
N LEU A 272 2.81 -11.51 -16.72
CA LEU A 272 1.96 -11.50 -15.53
C LEU A 272 0.50 -11.27 -15.92
N LEU A 273 -0.42 -12.09 -15.41
CA LEU A 273 -1.86 -11.88 -15.51
C LEU A 273 -2.38 -11.21 -14.24
N ASN A 274 -2.99 -10.04 -14.37
CA ASN A 274 -3.48 -9.24 -13.26
C ASN A 274 -4.96 -8.81 -13.44
N PRO A 275 -5.92 -9.76 -13.44
CA PRO A 275 -7.34 -9.50 -13.67
C PRO A 275 -8.06 -9.06 -12.39
N ILE A 276 -7.60 -7.97 -11.77
CA ILE A 276 -8.14 -7.44 -10.51
C ILE A 276 -9.55 -6.88 -10.74
N LEU A 277 -10.47 -7.20 -9.80
CA LEU A 277 -11.88 -6.80 -9.87
C LEU A 277 -12.22 -5.56 -9.04
N TRP A 278 -11.31 -5.06 -8.23
CA TRP A 278 -11.48 -3.85 -7.42
C TRP A 278 -10.63 -2.69 -7.92
N GLU A 279 -10.89 -1.49 -7.43
CA GLU A 279 -10.11 -0.32 -7.78
C GLU A 279 -8.77 -0.34 -7.01
N GLU A 280 -7.77 -1.01 -7.57
CA GLU A 280 -6.45 -1.16 -6.94
C GLU A 280 -5.78 0.20 -6.77
N PRO A 281 -5.44 0.63 -5.55
CA PRO A 281 -4.85 1.95 -5.31
C PRO A 281 -3.51 2.18 -6.02
N PHE A 282 -2.71 1.10 -6.21
CA PHE A 282 -1.46 1.17 -6.95
C PHE A 282 -1.16 -0.14 -7.70
N GLY A 283 -0.87 -1.24 -6.98
CA GLY A 283 -0.57 -2.54 -7.59
C GLY A 283 0.92 -2.83 -7.72
N MET A 284 1.60 -2.96 -6.58
CA MET A 284 3.04 -3.27 -6.50
C MET A 284 3.48 -4.40 -7.42
N VAL A 285 2.69 -5.48 -7.51
CA VAL A 285 3.04 -6.64 -8.34
C VAL A 285 3.23 -6.29 -9.82
N MET A 286 2.54 -5.26 -10.32
CA MET A 286 2.71 -4.81 -11.71
C MET A 286 4.09 -4.18 -11.91
N ILE A 287 4.51 -3.26 -11.04
CA ILE A 287 5.83 -2.65 -11.14
C ILE A 287 6.97 -3.62 -10.82
N GLU A 288 6.74 -4.61 -9.94
CA GLU A 288 7.67 -5.70 -9.66
C GLU A 288 7.87 -6.59 -10.90
N ALA A 289 6.78 -6.98 -11.57
CA ALA A 289 6.86 -7.74 -12.81
C ALA A 289 7.62 -6.96 -13.89
N MET A 290 7.25 -5.70 -14.10
CA MET A 290 7.89 -4.86 -15.10
C MET A 290 9.36 -4.57 -14.77
N ALA A 291 9.74 -4.49 -13.49
CA ALA A 291 11.15 -4.40 -13.07
C ALA A 291 11.96 -5.63 -13.46
N ALA A 292 11.36 -6.83 -13.45
CA ALA A 292 11.98 -8.04 -13.98
C ALA A 292 11.95 -8.11 -15.52
N GLY A 293 11.41 -7.10 -16.19
CA GLY A 293 11.17 -7.09 -17.63
C GLY A 293 9.99 -7.97 -18.06
N CYS A 294 9.14 -8.41 -17.15
CA CYS A 294 7.95 -9.22 -17.41
C CYS A 294 6.79 -8.31 -17.80
N PRO A 295 6.26 -8.40 -19.03
CA PRO A 295 5.11 -7.59 -19.44
C PRO A 295 3.85 -8.03 -18.67
N VAL A 296 2.95 -7.07 -18.42
CA VAL A 296 1.74 -7.28 -17.63
C VAL A 296 0.50 -7.18 -18.51
N ILE A 297 -0.43 -8.12 -18.34
CA ILE A 297 -1.80 -8.03 -18.88
C ILE A 297 -2.72 -7.80 -17.69
N ALA A 298 -3.27 -6.60 -17.56
CA ALA A 298 -4.10 -6.22 -16.44
C ALA A 298 -5.49 -5.77 -16.89
N PHE A 299 -6.47 -5.97 -16.02
CA PHE A 299 -7.75 -5.29 -16.18
C PHE A 299 -7.58 -3.79 -16.02
N ARG A 300 -8.33 -3.02 -16.80
CA ARG A 300 -8.36 -1.55 -16.77
C ARG A 300 -9.11 -1.06 -15.54
N ARG A 301 -8.45 -1.15 -14.38
CA ARG A 301 -8.99 -0.76 -13.06
C ARG A 301 -7.93 -0.13 -12.19
N GLY A 302 -8.37 0.80 -11.35
CA GLY A 302 -7.48 1.45 -10.40
C GLY A 302 -6.30 2.15 -11.07
N ALA A 303 -5.13 2.04 -10.49
CA ALA A 303 -3.91 2.67 -10.99
C ALA A 303 -3.26 1.92 -12.19
N ALA A 304 -3.85 0.85 -12.71
CA ALA A 304 -3.25 0.09 -13.81
C ALA A 304 -3.01 0.97 -15.06
N GLU A 305 -3.88 1.95 -15.33
CA GLU A 305 -3.72 2.89 -16.46
C GLU A 305 -2.53 3.85 -16.30
N GLU A 306 -2.11 4.09 -15.06
CA GLU A 306 -0.96 4.96 -14.76
C GLU A 306 0.37 4.20 -14.87
N ILE A 307 0.33 2.88 -14.72
CA ILE A 307 1.51 2.01 -14.72
C ILE A 307 1.77 1.42 -16.11
N ILE A 308 0.71 0.99 -16.80
CA ILE A 308 0.83 0.22 -18.05
C ILE A 308 0.51 1.10 -19.26
N ALA A 309 1.52 1.46 -20.02
CA ALA A 309 1.35 2.02 -21.36
C ALA A 309 0.96 0.88 -22.32
N SER A 310 -0.34 0.70 -22.52
CA SER A 310 -0.91 -0.42 -23.28
C SER A 310 -0.33 -0.52 -24.70
N GLY A 311 0.06 -1.73 -25.10
CA GLY A 311 0.69 -2.02 -26.39
C GLY A 311 2.20 -1.68 -26.46
N LYS A 312 2.78 -1.07 -25.40
CA LYS A 312 4.21 -0.74 -25.34
C LYS A 312 4.96 -1.56 -24.29
N VAL A 313 4.40 -1.64 -23.06
CA VAL A 313 5.03 -2.31 -21.93
C VAL A 313 4.14 -3.41 -21.33
N GLY A 314 2.96 -3.62 -21.89
CA GLY A 314 1.95 -4.59 -21.47
C GLY A 314 0.63 -4.29 -22.14
N PHE A 315 -0.46 -4.88 -21.64
CA PHE A 315 -1.80 -4.67 -22.17
C PHE A 315 -2.81 -4.35 -21.07
N LEU A 316 -3.68 -3.37 -21.32
CA LEU A 316 -4.84 -3.06 -20.52
C LEU A 316 -6.08 -3.61 -21.22
N VAL A 317 -6.83 -4.46 -20.53
CA VAL A 317 -7.97 -5.20 -21.05
C VAL A 317 -9.20 -5.05 -20.16
N ASN A 318 -10.40 -5.29 -20.69
CA ASN A 318 -11.64 -5.10 -19.94
C ASN A 318 -12.29 -6.43 -19.49
N ASN A 319 -11.87 -7.54 -20.09
CA ASN A 319 -12.47 -8.85 -19.84
C ASN A 319 -11.50 -9.99 -20.20
N VAL A 320 -11.90 -11.21 -19.87
CA VAL A 320 -11.11 -12.42 -20.12
C VAL A 320 -10.85 -12.66 -21.62
N ALA A 321 -11.79 -12.34 -22.50
CA ALA A 321 -11.59 -12.55 -23.94
C ALA A 321 -10.45 -11.66 -24.48
N GLU A 322 -10.45 -10.37 -24.12
CA GLU A 322 -9.37 -9.45 -24.47
C GLU A 322 -8.03 -9.86 -23.82
N MET A 323 -8.09 -10.46 -22.60
CA MET A 323 -6.89 -11.00 -21.94
C MET A 323 -6.29 -12.15 -22.74
N VAL A 324 -7.11 -13.10 -23.23
CA VAL A 324 -6.66 -14.20 -24.09
C VAL A 324 -6.03 -13.69 -25.38
N GLU A 325 -6.65 -12.71 -26.05
CA GLU A 325 -6.06 -12.10 -27.25
C GLU A 325 -4.72 -11.42 -26.97
N SER A 326 -4.59 -10.77 -25.80
CA SER A 326 -3.35 -10.11 -25.38
C SER A 326 -2.25 -11.11 -25.04
N MET A 327 -2.61 -12.27 -24.46
CA MET A 327 -1.67 -13.37 -24.22
C MET A 327 -1.01 -13.88 -25.49
N GLN A 328 -1.77 -13.92 -26.61
CA GLN A 328 -1.24 -14.33 -27.92
C GLN A 328 -0.26 -13.30 -28.51
N LYS A 329 -0.35 -12.04 -28.10
CA LYS A 329 0.47 -10.93 -28.59
C LYS A 329 1.61 -10.56 -27.65
N ILE A 330 1.74 -11.19 -26.48
CA ILE A 330 2.63 -10.76 -25.41
C ILE A 330 4.10 -10.73 -25.84
N ASP A 331 4.51 -11.63 -26.72
CA ASP A 331 5.88 -11.75 -27.22
C ASP A 331 6.28 -10.59 -28.17
N THR A 332 5.33 -9.75 -28.56
CA THR A 332 5.62 -8.52 -29.31
C THR A 332 6.12 -7.39 -28.41
N ILE A 333 6.02 -7.53 -27.09
CA ILE A 333 6.46 -6.52 -26.12
C ILE A 333 7.96 -6.68 -25.87
N ASP A 334 8.71 -5.60 -26.08
CA ASP A 334 10.14 -5.55 -25.76
C ASP A 334 10.34 -5.47 -24.24
N ARG A 335 10.86 -6.54 -23.65
CA ARG A 335 11.11 -6.68 -22.21
C ARG A 335 12.10 -5.65 -21.69
N THR A 336 13.02 -5.16 -22.53
CA THR A 336 13.95 -4.09 -22.17
C THR A 336 13.22 -2.75 -22.01
N LEU A 337 12.25 -2.46 -22.86
CA LEU A 337 11.39 -1.27 -22.73
C LEU A 337 10.50 -1.37 -21.50
N VAL A 338 9.98 -2.57 -21.19
CA VAL A 338 9.22 -2.81 -19.96
C VAL A 338 10.05 -2.42 -18.74
N ARG A 339 11.26 -2.93 -18.60
CA ARG A 339 12.19 -2.58 -17.51
C ARG A 339 12.51 -1.09 -17.48
N ARG A 340 12.84 -0.52 -18.62
CA ARG A 340 13.17 0.92 -18.72
C ARG A 340 12.05 1.82 -18.25
N SER A 341 10.80 1.43 -18.45
CA SER A 341 9.63 2.15 -17.92
C SER A 341 9.68 2.26 -16.40
N ILE A 342 10.08 1.19 -15.70
CA ILE A 342 10.23 1.21 -14.24
C ILE A 342 11.44 2.05 -13.81
N GLU A 343 12.56 1.90 -14.49
CA GLU A 343 13.79 2.70 -14.22
C GLU A 343 13.50 4.20 -14.26
N THR A 344 12.63 4.63 -15.17
CA THR A 344 12.34 6.06 -15.40
C THR A 344 11.19 6.63 -14.59
N HIS A 345 10.29 5.78 -14.00
CA HIS A 345 9.09 6.28 -13.35
C HIS A 345 8.82 5.68 -11.96
N PHE A 346 9.27 4.45 -11.71
CA PHE A 346 8.88 3.69 -10.51
C PHE A 346 10.07 3.05 -9.79
N SER A 347 11.27 3.65 -9.90
CA SER A 347 12.42 3.22 -9.10
C SER A 347 12.35 3.77 -7.67
N ALA A 348 13.01 3.09 -6.74
CA ALA A 348 13.18 3.55 -5.36
C ALA A 348 13.77 4.97 -5.31
N GLN A 349 14.75 5.25 -6.18
CA GLN A 349 15.38 6.55 -6.28
C GLN A 349 14.36 7.65 -6.58
N ILE A 350 13.53 7.48 -7.62
CA ILE A 350 12.52 8.46 -8.02
C ILE A 350 11.47 8.64 -6.91
N MET A 351 11.05 7.55 -6.26
CA MET A 351 10.14 7.62 -5.13
C MET A 351 10.73 8.48 -3.99
N ALA A 352 11.96 8.26 -3.58
CA ALA A 352 12.61 8.99 -2.49
C ALA A 352 12.86 10.47 -2.86
N GLU A 353 13.26 10.77 -4.11
CA GLU A 353 13.40 12.14 -4.62
C GLU A 353 12.04 12.89 -4.56
N ASN A 354 10.95 12.25 -4.96
CA ASN A 354 9.61 12.81 -4.90
C ASN A 354 9.17 13.06 -3.45
N TYR A 355 9.40 12.12 -2.52
CA TYR A 355 9.13 12.38 -1.10
C TYR A 355 9.98 13.52 -0.54
N THR A 356 11.25 13.64 -0.96
CA THR A 356 12.10 14.77 -0.57
C THR A 356 11.50 16.11 -1.02
N ARG A 357 10.88 16.17 -2.19
CA ARG A 357 10.15 17.36 -2.69
C ARG A 357 8.92 17.64 -1.82
N VAL A 358 8.14 16.61 -1.51
CA VAL A 358 6.95 16.69 -0.65
C VAL A 358 7.33 17.19 0.76
N TYR A 359 8.40 16.67 1.36
CA TYR A 359 8.86 17.11 2.68
C TYR A 359 9.23 18.60 2.70
N LYS A 360 9.95 19.08 1.68
CA LYS A 360 10.25 20.50 1.56
C LYS A 360 8.98 21.35 1.46
N GLN A 361 7.96 20.86 0.77
CA GLN A 361 6.65 21.53 0.67
C GLN A 361 5.96 21.57 2.04
N ALA A 362 5.86 20.44 2.75
CA ALA A 362 5.23 20.36 4.07
C ALA A 362 5.93 21.25 5.11
N ILE A 363 7.26 21.29 5.10
CA ILE A 363 8.06 22.17 5.98
C ILE A 363 7.73 23.66 5.70
N ARG A 364 7.61 24.05 4.44
CA ARG A 364 7.22 25.43 4.06
C ARG A 364 5.79 25.75 4.51
N MET A 365 4.85 24.83 4.32
CA MET A 365 3.45 24.99 4.73
C MET A 365 3.37 25.22 6.26
N LYS A 366 4.06 24.41 7.06
CA LYS A 366 4.07 24.55 8.52
C LYS A 366 4.66 25.89 9.00
N ARG A 367 5.72 26.38 8.34
CA ARG A 367 6.30 27.69 8.65
C ARG A 367 5.34 28.85 8.38
N ASN A 368 4.55 28.74 7.32
CA ASN A 368 3.54 29.76 6.97
C ASN A 368 2.31 29.71 7.89
N THR A 369 1.97 28.54 8.43
CA THR A 369 0.82 28.35 9.35
C THR A 369 1.12 28.87 10.77
N LYS A 370 2.34 29.21 11.13
CA LYS A 370 2.67 29.91 12.39
C LYS A 370 1.99 31.27 12.53
N LEU A 371 1.27 31.75 11.52
CA LEU A 371 0.43 32.94 11.54
C LEU A 371 -1.02 32.70 11.98
N PHE A 372 -1.43 31.46 12.27
CA PHE A 372 -2.77 31.19 12.78
C PHE A 372 -2.78 31.30 14.29
N VAL A 373 -3.35 32.40 14.78
CA VAL A 373 -3.79 32.64 16.14
C VAL A 373 -4.70 31.46 16.57
N PRO A 374 -4.55 30.90 17.80
CA PRO A 374 -5.51 29.94 18.32
C PRO A 374 -6.91 30.53 18.24
N LEU A 375 -7.86 29.80 17.68
CA LEU A 375 -9.27 30.16 17.81
C LEU A 375 -9.55 30.35 19.30
N ALA A 376 -9.94 31.55 19.67
CA ALA A 376 -10.42 31.86 21.02
C ALA A 376 -11.54 30.85 21.33
N PRO A 377 -11.59 30.29 22.55
CA PRO A 377 -12.67 29.40 22.94
C PRO A 377 -14.00 30.09 22.63
N ALA A 378 -14.92 29.37 21.98
CA ALA A 378 -16.25 29.86 21.70
C ALA A 378 -16.82 30.46 22.97
N ARG A 379 -17.15 31.76 22.95
CA ARG A 379 -17.84 32.41 24.07
C ARG A 379 -19.15 31.66 24.28
N ASP A 380 -19.27 31.07 25.46
CA ASP A 380 -20.49 30.54 26.00
C ASP A 380 -21.61 31.61 25.84
N GLN A 381 -22.45 31.44 24.88
CA GLN A 381 -23.74 32.16 24.82
C GLN A 381 -24.75 31.38 25.65
N THR A 382 -24.51 31.29 26.95
CA THR A 382 -25.58 31.03 27.91
C THR A 382 -26.21 32.38 28.30
N SER A 383 -27.16 32.82 27.51
CA SER A 383 -28.14 33.77 27.98
C SER A 383 -29.50 33.07 28.09
N ALA A 384 -29.85 32.83 29.32
CA ALA A 384 -31.20 32.85 29.93
C ALA A 384 -32.41 32.65 28.96
N GLY A 385 -33.18 31.60 29.22
CA GLY A 385 -34.50 31.41 28.65
C GLY A 385 -35.20 30.19 29.24
N ASN A 386 -35.74 30.34 30.45
CA ASN A 386 -36.91 29.68 31.04
C ASN A 386 -37.19 28.19 30.82
N LEU A 387 -37.14 27.53 31.96
CA LEU A 387 -37.89 26.36 32.39
C LEU A 387 -39.35 26.31 31.86
N ALA A 388 -39.73 25.22 31.27
CA ALA A 388 -41.06 24.63 31.43
C ALA A 388 -40.92 23.11 31.52
N GLU A 389 -41.34 22.60 32.63
CA GLU A 389 -41.53 21.19 32.96
C GLU A 389 -42.48 20.54 31.97
N ASP A 390 -42.23 19.28 31.58
CA ASP A 390 -43.21 18.21 31.73
C ASP A 390 -42.60 16.81 31.46
N ARG A 391 -42.53 16.01 32.54
CA ARG A 391 -43.04 14.63 32.74
C ARG A 391 -42.82 13.60 31.63
N VAL A 392 -42.02 12.61 31.91
CA VAL A 392 -42.34 11.27 32.49
C VAL A 392 -42.72 10.17 31.46
N LEU A 393 -41.91 9.10 31.47
CA LEU A 393 -42.20 7.64 31.28
C LEU A 393 -42.70 7.15 29.90
N GLN A 394 -41.95 6.38 29.22
CA GLN A 394 -41.87 4.89 29.23
C GLN A 394 -40.71 4.42 28.39
#